data_4078161e537675e2b7deaa8998713b87
#
_entry.id   4078161e537675e2b7deaa8998713b87
#
_cell.length_a   1.000
_cell.length_b   1.000
_cell.length_c   1.000
_cell.angle_alpha   90.00
_cell.angle_beta   90.00
_cell.angle_gamma   90.00
#
_symmetry.space_group_name_H-M   'P 1'
#
loop_
_entity.id
_entity.type
_entity.pdbx_description
1 polymer ?
#
loop_
_entity_poly.entity_id
_entity_poly.type
_entity_poly.pdbx_seq_one_letter_code
_entity_poly.pdbx_strand_id
1 'polypeptide(L)'
;MKNTIKWIAIGFAGIILLPLLIVFFIYKKAVGKKEYNPEVLENLDEASQEFVKNTSPLSDVDSRYKYMRLATKALPSAKDIEIGDVENKKIDGPAGKIPIRIYTPQEDGPFEIIVYYHGGGFVLGGLQTHDAIARKLVQTTGARVVTVDYRLAPENPFPAAVEDAYAALLWVQNHRTSLRAKSSDIIVAGDSVGGNLATVVTQIAKLKGKPNITAQILLYPATDIFSRDASVLYPSMDEFAEDYVLTKESLDKFFKLYIANASDRKYDPLVAPIRSKDLVGLPKTFIATAEFDPLRDQGEAYAKKLKDAGVEVFAKRFEKVPHGFMTTNSEATDETYELISEFLEEK
;
A
#
# COMPACT_ATOMS: atom_id res chain seq x y z
N MET A 1 57.37 6.28 -9.20
CA MET A 1 56.27 5.41 -9.59
C MET A 1 55.55 4.70 -8.40
N LYS A 2 56.25 4.15 -7.42
CA LYS A 2 55.58 3.43 -6.28
C LYS A 2 54.69 4.30 -5.39
N ASN A 3 54.97 5.59 -5.22
CA ASN A 3 54.18 6.49 -4.38
C ASN A 3 52.88 7.00 -5.06
N THR A 4 52.90 7.14 -6.40
CA THR A 4 51.74 7.61 -7.16
C THR A 4 50.63 6.54 -7.20
N ILE A 5 50.99 5.26 -7.24
CA ILE A 5 50.04 4.13 -7.22
C ILE A 5 49.36 4.01 -5.87
N LYS A 6 50.05 4.31 -4.75
CA LYS A 6 49.43 4.30 -3.43
C LYS A 6 48.37 5.40 -3.25
N TRP A 7 48.57 6.59 -3.77
CA TRP A 7 47.59 7.67 -3.70
C TRP A 7 46.35 7.43 -4.59
N ILE A 8 46.55 6.81 -5.74
CA ILE A 8 45.43 6.40 -6.63
C ILE A 8 44.61 5.29 -5.98
N ALA A 9 45.23 4.30 -5.35
CA ALA A 9 44.50 3.23 -4.62
C ALA A 9 43.73 3.73 -3.39
N ILE A 10 44.28 4.70 -2.65
CA ILE A 10 43.62 5.34 -1.50
C ILE A 10 42.45 6.22 -1.99
N GLY A 11 42.62 6.94 -3.10
CA GLY A 11 41.55 7.73 -3.73
C GLY A 11 40.40 6.86 -4.23
N PHE A 12 40.69 5.73 -4.89
CA PHE A 12 39.67 4.79 -5.35
C PHE A 12 38.93 4.09 -4.20
N ALA A 13 39.65 3.69 -3.13
CA ALA A 13 39.02 3.09 -1.95
C ALA A 13 38.12 4.12 -1.22
N GLY A 14 38.53 5.39 -1.16
CA GLY A 14 37.71 6.46 -0.57
C GLY A 14 36.46 6.76 -1.38
N ILE A 15 36.52 6.69 -2.72
CA ILE A 15 35.37 6.92 -3.60
C ILE A 15 34.31 5.81 -3.47
N ILE A 16 34.72 4.58 -3.18
CA ILE A 16 33.81 3.44 -2.99
C ILE A 16 33.30 3.36 -1.53
N LEU A 17 34.16 3.62 -0.55
CA LEU A 17 33.81 3.54 0.86
C LEU A 17 32.86 4.66 1.32
N LEU A 18 32.98 5.86 0.78
CA LEU A 18 32.14 6.99 1.18
C LEU A 18 30.66 6.79 0.84
N PRO A 19 30.27 6.35 -0.35
CA PRO A 19 28.87 5.99 -0.67
C PRO A 19 28.36 4.85 0.20
N LEU A 20 29.16 3.82 0.47
CA LEU A 20 28.77 2.69 1.32
C LEU A 20 28.56 3.13 2.76
N LEU A 21 29.40 4.03 3.29
CA LEU A 21 29.20 4.61 4.63
C LEU A 21 27.97 5.50 4.71
N ILE A 22 27.66 6.25 3.65
CA ILE A 22 26.46 7.08 3.57
C ILE A 22 25.22 6.16 3.54
N VAL A 23 25.21 5.12 2.71
CA VAL A 23 24.12 4.14 2.64
C VAL A 23 23.96 3.45 4.00
N PHE A 24 25.04 3.01 4.64
CA PHE A 24 25.01 2.41 5.97
C PHE A 24 24.48 3.36 7.04
N PHE A 25 24.86 4.65 6.99
CA PHE A 25 24.38 5.67 7.92
C PHE A 25 22.89 5.97 7.72
N ILE A 26 22.45 6.06 6.46
CA ILE A 26 21.03 6.23 6.11
C ILE A 26 20.24 5.00 6.59
N TYR A 27 20.74 3.79 6.32
CA TYR A 27 20.15 2.55 6.79
C TYR A 27 20.03 2.52 8.31
N LYS A 28 21.12 2.78 9.07
CA LYS A 28 21.09 2.86 10.53
C LYS A 28 20.11 3.92 11.06
N LYS A 29 19.94 5.02 10.37
CA LYS A 29 18.93 6.04 10.73
C LYS A 29 17.52 5.67 10.30
N ALA A 30 17.34 4.88 9.26
CA ALA A 30 16.06 4.36 8.85
C ALA A 30 15.61 3.20 9.75
N VAL A 31 16.52 2.28 10.07
CA VAL A 31 16.28 1.11 10.93
C VAL A 31 16.55 1.47 12.37
N GLY A 32 15.52 1.63 13.19
CA GLY A 32 15.66 1.78 14.63
C GLY A 32 16.11 0.48 15.30
N LYS A 33 16.42 0.54 16.59
CA LYS A 33 16.49 -0.68 17.41
C LYS A 33 15.09 -1.05 17.85
N LYS A 34 14.68 -2.28 17.62
CA LYS A 34 13.47 -2.86 18.18
C LYS A 34 13.85 -4.11 18.96
N GLU A 35 13.40 -4.20 20.19
CA GLU A 35 13.36 -5.44 20.93
C GLU A 35 11.97 -6.04 20.69
N TYR A 36 11.93 -7.31 20.36
CA TYR A 36 10.69 -8.04 20.09
C TYR A 36 10.35 -8.91 21.29
N ASN A 37 9.06 -8.94 21.65
CA ASN A 37 8.58 -9.91 22.61
C ASN A 37 8.58 -11.31 21.93
N PRO A 38 9.36 -12.30 22.43
CA PRO A 38 9.41 -13.64 21.84
C PRO A 38 8.04 -14.33 21.79
N GLU A 39 7.20 -14.13 22.81
CA GLU A 39 5.85 -14.73 22.87
C GLU A 39 4.94 -14.24 21.75
N VAL A 40 5.10 -12.97 21.34
CA VAL A 40 4.36 -12.39 20.21
C VAL A 40 4.81 -13.00 18.89
N LEU A 41 6.13 -13.22 18.73
CA LEU A 41 6.67 -13.81 17.50
C LEU A 41 6.23 -15.25 17.31
N GLU A 42 6.12 -16.05 18.39
CA GLU A 42 5.70 -17.45 18.32
C GLU A 42 4.28 -17.65 17.76
N ASN A 43 3.43 -16.64 17.82
CA ASN A 43 2.08 -16.65 17.24
C ASN A 43 2.07 -16.48 15.71
N LEU A 44 3.16 -15.97 15.12
CA LEU A 44 3.27 -15.70 13.69
C LEU A 44 3.83 -16.91 12.94
N ASP A 45 3.53 -17.03 11.65
CA ASP A 45 4.23 -17.92 10.75
C ASP A 45 5.71 -17.51 10.59
N GLU A 46 6.55 -18.40 10.06
CA GLU A 46 8.01 -18.20 9.99
C GLU A 46 8.37 -16.98 9.11
N ALA A 47 7.72 -16.81 7.97
CA ALA A 47 7.95 -15.67 7.07
C ALA A 47 7.54 -14.35 7.71
N SER A 48 6.43 -14.34 8.46
CA SER A 48 5.96 -13.18 9.21
C SER A 48 6.88 -12.84 10.39
N GLN A 49 7.44 -13.85 11.09
CA GLN A 49 8.46 -13.62 12.11
C GLN A 49 9.68 -12.92 11.53
N GLU A 50 10.18 -13.40 10.38
CA GLU A 50 11.31 -12.79 9.70
C GLU A 50 10.99 -11.35 9.24
N PHE A 51 9.82 -11.15 8.68
CA PHE A 51 9.34 -9.82 8.28
C PHE A 51 9.30 -8.85 9.46
N VAL A 52 8.71 -9.24 10.59
CA VAL A 52 8.66 -8.40 11.81
C VAL A 52 10.06 -8.06 12.29
N LYS A 53 10.97 -9.06 12.38
CA LYS A 53 12.37 -8.86 12.83
C LYS A 53 13.14 -7.91 11.92
N ASN A 54 12.84 -7.90 10.61
CA ASN A 54 13.56 -7.09 9.62
C ASN A 54 12.90 -5.72 9.34
N THR A 55 11.69 -5.49 9.86
CA THR A 55 10.97 -4.23 9.63
C THR A 55 11.40 -3.16 10.64
N SER A 56 11.66 -1.96 10.14
CA SER A 56 11.97 -0.79 10.99
C SER A 56 10.78 -0.42 11.87
N PRO A 57 11.02 -0.04 13.14
CA PRO A 57 9.96 0.48 14.00
C PRO A 57 9.26 1.66 13.35
N LEU A 58 7.95 1.60 13.22
CA LEU A 58 7.13 2.70 12.68
C LEU A 58 6.78 3.74 13.75
N SER A 59 7.06 3.45 15.04
CA SER A 59 6.85 4.38 16.15
C SER A 59 7.60 5.70 16.01
N ASP A 60 8.72 5.74 15.28
CA ASP A 60 9.53 6.94 15.07
C ASP A 60 9.27 7.60 13.71
N VAL A 61 8.18 7.29 13.04
CA VAL A 61 7.90 7.75 11.67
C VAL A 61 7.90 9.27 11.55
N ASP A 62 7.37 10.00 12.51
CA ASP A 62 7.30 11.45 12.55
C ASP A 62 8.68 12.14 12.49
N SER A 63 9.69 11.56 13.11
CA SER A 63 11.06 12.08 13.12
C SER A 63 11.95 11.48 12.03
N ARG A 64 11.59 10.31 11.46
CA ARG A 64 12.46 9.49 10.61
C ARG A 64 11.95 9.24 9.20
N TYR A 65 10.73 9.65 8.85
CA TYR A 65 10.11 9.35 7.55
C TYR A 65 10.99 9.69 6.34
N LYS A 66 11.77 10.79 6.40
CA LYS A 66 12.67 11.18 5.30
C LYS A 66 13.77 10.14 5.05
N TYR A 67 14.35 9.59 6.12
CA TYR A 67 15.35 8.52 6.01
C TYR A 67 14.73 7.21 5.56
N MET A 68 13.53 6.87 6.07
CA MET A 68 12.79 5.69 5.66
C MET A 68 12.45 5.75 4.16
N ARG A 69 11.95 6.87 3.66
CA ARG A 69 11.68 7.07 2.23
C ARG A 69 12.96 6.98 1.37
N LEU A 70 14.08 7.50 1.88
CA LEU A 70 15.35 7.44 1.15
C LEU A 70 15.87 5.99 1.08
N ALA A 71 15.76 5.23 2.16
CA ALA A 71 16.14 3.83 2.21
C ALA A 71 15.28 3.00 1.25
N THR A 72 13.96 3.21 1.24
CA THR A 72 13.04 2.45 0.37
C THR A 72 13.23 2.75 -1.11
N LYS A 73 13.68 3.96 -1.49
CA LYS A 73 14.04 4.28 -2.89
C LYS A 73 15.24 3.50 -3.40
N ALA A 74 16.09 3.02 -2.50
CA ALA A 74 17.26 2.22 -2.83
C ALA A 74 16.99 0.71 -2.91
N LEU A 75 15.76 0.27 -2.62
CA LEU A 75 15.38 -1.14 -2.74
C LEU A 75 15.52 -1.61 -4.19
N PRO A 76 16.01 -2.84 -4.41
CA PRO A 76 16.05 -3.43 -5.74
C PRO A 76 14.63 -3.65 -6.28
N SER A 77 14.44 -3.63 -7.58
CA SER A 77 13.24 -4.14 -8.22
C SER A 77 13.14 -5.65 -8.07
N ALA A 78 11.95 -6.18 -7.88
CA ALA A 78 11.67 -7.62 -7.79
C ALA A 78 11.68 -8.28 -9.18
N LYS A 79 12.83 -8.19 -9.89
CA LYS A 79 12.99 -8.67 -11.27
C LYS A 79 12.95 -10.19 -11.41
N ASP A 80 13.13 -10.91 -10.32
CA ASP A 80 12.94 -12.35 -10.18
C ASP A 80 11.48 -12.76 -10.39
N ILE A 81 10.52 -11.83 -10.20
CA ILE A 81 9.13 -12.00 -10.59
C ILE A 81 8.98 -11.51 -12.04
N GLU A 82 9.14 -12.43 -12.99
CA GLU A 82 9.13 -12.12 -14.41
C GLU A 82 7.73 -11.74 -14.91
N ILE A 83 7.65 -10.66 -15.68
CA ILE A 83 6.46 -10.20 -16.42
C ILE A 83 6.90 -9.65 -17.78
N GLY A 84 5.94 -9.24 -18.63
CA GLY A 84 6.26 -8.79 -20.00
C GLY A 84 7.03 -7.47 -20.05
N ASP A 85 6.52 -6.42 -19.40
CA ASP A 85 7.16 -5.09 -19.42
C ASP A 85 6.85 -4.25 -18.18
N VAL A 86 7.74 -3.30 -17.90
CA VAL A 86 7.57 -2.30 -16.83
C VAL A 86 7.93 -0.91 -17.35
N GLU A 87 6.92 -0.07 -17.52
CA GLU A 87 7.07 1.32 -17.99
C GLU A 87 6.89 2.32 -16.82
N ASN A 88 7.83 3.24 -16.65
CA ASN A 88 7.66 4.40 -15.76
C ASN A 88 7.16 5.60 -16.57
N LYS A 89 6.11 6.25 -16.08
CA LYS A 89 5.49 7.41 -16.73
C LYS A 89 5.16 8.50 -15.73
N LYS A 90 5.02 9.72 -16.18
CA LYS A 90 4.49 10.84 -15.39
C LYS A 90 3.24 11.36 -16.08
N ILE A 91 2.14 11.41 -15.33
CA ILE A 91 0.85 11.91 -15.78
C ILE A 91 0.56 13.28 -15.19
N ASP A 92 -0.37 14.03 -15.78
CA ASP A 92 -0.82 15.28 -15.22
C ASP A 92 -1.73 15.04 -14.02
N GLY A 93 -1.44 15.73 -12.93
CA GLY A 93 -2.22 15.73 -11.69
C GLY A 93 -2.62 17.13 -11.24
N PRO A 94 -3.41 17.26 -10.18
CA PRO A 94 -3.97 18.54 -9.74
C PRO A 94 -2.93 19.54 -9.23
N ALA A 95 -1.77 19.08 -8.77
CA ALA A 95 -0.68 19.92 -8.26
C ALA A 95 0.67 19.64 -8.93
N GLY A 96 0.66 19.09 -10.13
CA GLY A 96 1.87 18.77 -10.89
C GLY A 96 1.84 17.35 -11.45
N LYS A 97 3.00 16.83 -11.80
CA LYS A 97 3.11 15.48 -12.39
C LYS A 97 3.04 14.40 -11.31
N ILE A 98 2.21 13.39 -11.54
CA ILE A 98 2.11 12.18 -10.71
C ILE A 98 2.91 11.08 -11.40
N PRO A 99 3.95 10.52 -10.76
CA PRO A 99 4.62 9.34 -11.29
C PRO A 99 3.70 8.12 -11.21
N ILE A 100 3.69 7.31 -12.25
CA ILE A 100 3.03 6.02 -12.28
C ILE A 100 3.99 4.98 -12.84
N ARG A 101 3.74 3.70 -12.53
CA ARG A 101 4.43 2.58 -13.15
C ARG A 101 3.41 1.60 -13.69
N ILE A 102 3.57 1.21 -14.94
CA ILE A 102 2.69 0.29 -15.66
C ILE A 102 3.41 -1.05 -15.77
N TYR A 103 2.76 -2.10 -15.29
CA TYR A 103 3.23 -3.48 -15.35
C TYR A 103 2.36 -4.25 -16.32
N THR A 104 2.98 -4.87 -17.32
CA THR A 104 2.29 -5.54 -18.41
C THR A 104 2.57 -7.05 -18.37
N PRO A 105 1.55 -7.90 -18.51
CA PRO A 105 1.72 -9.33 -18.66
C PRO A 105 2.61 -9.71 -19.87
N GLN A 106 3.10 -10.96 -19.89
CA GLN A 106 3.85 -11.50 -21.04
C GLN A 106 2.94 -11.74 -22.25
N GLU A 107 1.70 -12.06 -22.02
CA GLU A 107 0.68 -12.34 -23.01
C GLU A 107 0.31 -11.10 -23.83
N ASP A 108 -0.20 -11.35 -25.02
CA ASP A 108 -0.72 -10.28 -25.89
C ASP A 108 -2.16 -9.96 -25.52
N GLY A 109 -2.43 -8.88 -24.79
CA GLY A 109 -3.80 -8.44 -24.40
C GLY A 109 -4.90 -8.62 -25.49
N PRO A 110 -6.07 -8.11 -25.28
CA PRO A 110 -6.41 -7.01 -24.36
C PRO A 110 -6.48 -7.42 -22.88
N PHE A 111 -6.23 -6.45 -21.98
CA PHE A 111 -6.05 -6.68 -20.56
C PHE A 111 -7.21 -6.13 -19.72
N GLU A 112 -7.55 -6.78 -18.62
CA GLU A 112 -8.18 -6.10 -17.49
C GLU A 112 -7.19 -5.07 -16.92
N ILE A 113 -7.68 -3.97 -16.36
CA ILE A 113 -6.83 -2.92 -15.80
C ILE A 113 -7.06 -2.82 -14.29
N ILE A 114 -5.99 -2.98 -13.53
CA ILE A 114 -5.97 -2.74 -12.08
C ILE A 114 -5.21 -1.44 -11.82
N VAL A 115 -5.85 -0.48 -11.13
CA VAL A 115 -5.19 0.71 -10.58
C VAL A 115 -4.85 0.42 -9.13
N TYR A 116 -3.56 0.39 -8.80
CA TYR A 116 -3.08 0.04 -7.48
C TYR A 116 -2.54 1.25 -6.71
N TYR A 117 -3.02 1.41 -5.50
CA TYR A 117 -2.57 2.43 -4.55
C TYR A 117 -1.80 1.76 -3.42
N HIS A 118 -0.55 2.21 -3.20
CA HIS A 118 0.32 1.60 -2.20
C HIS A 118 -0.04 2.01 -0.77
N GLY A 119 0.33 1.16 0.20
CA GLY A 119 0.26 1.44 1.63
C GLY A 119 1.37 2.36 2.13
N GLY A 120 1.48 2.49 3.47
CA GLY A 120 2.53 3.28 4.13
C GLY A 120 2.03 4.49 4.90
N GLY A 121 0.81 4.46 5.44
CA GLY A 121 0.27 5.48 6.35
C GLY A 121 0.10 6.86 5.72
N PHE A 122 0.00 6.98 4.39
CA PHE A 122 0.04 8.24 3.62
C PHE A 122 1.36 9.01 3.76
N VAL A 123 2.36 8.45 4.44
CA VAL A 123 3.65 9.09 4.75
C VAL A 123 4.81 8.34 4.12
N LEU A 124 4.72 7.04 3.99
CA LEU A 124 5.74 6.15 3.43
C LEU A 124 5.22 5.47 2.17
N GLY A 125 6.04 4.61 1.59
CA GLY A 125 5.69 3.83 0.41
C GLY A 125 6.03 4.54 -0.91
N GLY A 126 5.73 3.88 -2.02
CA GLY A 126 5.97 4.33 -3.38
C GLY A 126 6.11 3.18 -4.36
N LEU A 127 6.40 3.48 -5.61
CA LEU A 127 6.50 2.50 -6.70
C LEU A 127 7.51 1.39 -6.43
N GLN A 128 8.58 1.68 -5.69
CA GLN A 128 9.65 0.71 -5.43
C GLN A 128 9.32 -0.26 -4.31
N THR A 129 8.62 0.19 -3.28
CA THR A 129 8.25 -0.65 -2.14
C THR A 129 7.19 -1.69 -2.47
N HIS A 130 6.39 -1.42 -3.52
CA HIS A 130 5.27 -2.28 -3.94
C HIS A 130 5.49 -2.91 -5.31
N ASP A 131 6.74 -2.91 -5.82
CA ASP A 131 7.11 -3.51 -7.12
C ASP A 131 6.79 -5.01 -7.15
N ALA A 132 7.11 -5.75 -6.07
CA ALA A 132 6.81 -7.18 -5.96
C ALA A 132 5.29 -7.46 -5.99
N ILE A 133 4.51 -6.70 -5.21
CA ILE A 133 3.05 -6.85 -5.15
C ILE A 133 2.45 -6.63 -6.55
N ALA A 134 2.85 -5.55 -7.23
CA ALA A 134 2.34 -5.25 -8.56
C ALA A 134 2.67 -6.34 -9.58
N ARG A 135 3.91 -6.87 -9.56
CA ARG A 135 4.33 -7.97 -10.43
C ARG A 135 3.57 -9.27 -10.17
N LYS A 136 3.39 -9.62 -8.88
CA LYS A 136 2.60 -10.80 -8.49
C LYS A 136 1.14 -10.65 -8.94
N LEU A 137 0.52 -9.49 -8.78
CA LEU A 137 -0.83 -9.23 -9.30
C LEU A 137 -0.90 -9.45 -10.82
N VAL A 138 0.11 -8.97 -11.59
CA VAL A 138 0.18 -9.22 -13.04
C VAL A 138 0.25 -10.71 -13.34
N GLN A 139 1.15 -11.46 -12.67
CA GLN A 139 1.34 -12.90 -12.91
C GLN A 139 0.07 -13.70 -12.60
N THR A 140 -0.60 -13.36 -11.50
CA THR A 140 -1.72 -14.17 -11.00
C THR A 140 -3.00 -13.86 -11.74
N THR A 141 -3.26 -12.59 -12.07
CA THR A 141 -4.53 -12.17 -12.68
C THR A 141 -4.48 -12.01 -14.18
N GLY A 142 -3.31 -11.97 -14.80
CA GLY A 142 -3.15 -11.61 -16.21
C GLY A 142 -3.55 -10.15 -16.52
N ALA A 143 -3.86 -9.34 -15.50
CA ALA A 143 -4.23 -7.95 -15.68
C ALA A 143 -3.00 -7.05 -15.87
N ARG A 144 -3.18 -5.93 -16.56
CA ARG A 144 -2.22 -4.84 -16.56
C ARG A 144 -2.41 -4.03 -15.28
N VAL A 145 -1.33 -3.83 -14.51
CA VAL A 145 -1.38 -3.09 -13.24
C VAL A 145 -0.76 -1.72 -13.41
N VAL A 146 -1.44 -0.68 -12.97
CA VAL A 146 -0.97 0.71 -12.95
C VAL A 146 -0.84 1.15 -11.50
N THR A 147 0.40 1.25 -11.01
CA THR A 147 0.68 1.75 -9.65
C THR A 147 0.86 3.26 -9.63
N VAL A 148 0.40 3.91 -8.57
CA VAL A 148 0.34 5.37 -8.46
C VAL A 148 1.23 5.85 -7.31
N ASP A 149 2.20 6.73 -7.62
CA ASP A 149 3.06 7.39 -6.63
C ASP A 149 2.42 8.73 -6.23
N TYR A 150 1.34 8.65 -5.47
CA TYR A 150 0.57 9.81 -5.01
C TYR A 150 1.36 10.65 -4.00
N ARG A 151 1.04 11.93 -3.88
CA ARG A 151 1.68 12.85 -2.93
C ARG A 151 1.51 12.40 -1.49
N LEU A 152 2.61 12.44 -0.72
CA LEU A 152 2.69 11.98 0.65
C LEU A 152 2.69 13.13 1.65
N ALA A 153 2.10 12.91 2.81
CA ALA A 153 2.21 13.74 4.00
C ALA A 153 3.60 13.51 4.68
N PRO A 154 4.10 14.45 5.48
CA PRO A 154 3.46 15.71 5.86
C PRO A 154 3.60 16.85 4.84
N GLU A 155 4.40 16.70 3.79
CA GLU A 155 4.62 17.75 2.80
C GLU A 155 3.32 18.07 2.03
N ASN A 156 2.50 17.05 1.80
CA ASN A 156 1.21 17.16 1.12
C ASN A 156 0.14 16.41 1.93
N PRO A 157 -0.40 17.02 3.00
CA PRO A 157 -1.41 16.38 3.83
C PRO A 157 -2.74 16.21 3.09
N PHE A 158 -3.71 15.60 3.72
CA PHE A 158 -5.08 15.48 3.21
C PHE A 158 -5.59 16.84 2.67
N PRO A 159 -6.20 16.88 1.47
CA PRO A 159 -6.66 15.75 0.65
C PRO A 159 -5.73 15.35 -0.52
N ALA A 160 -4.45 15.75 -0.54
CA ALA A 160 -3.55 15.62 -1.69
C ALA A 160 -3.47 14.20 -2.27
N ALA A 161 -3.37 13.17 -1.41
CA ALA A 161 -3.32 11.77 -1.85
C ALA A 161 -4.62 11.33 -2.55
N VAL A 162 -5.78 11.77 -2.03
CA VAL A 162 -7.10 11.48 -2.62
C VAL A 162 -7.24 12.12 -3.99
N GLU A 163 -6.80 13.37 -4.12
CA GLU A 163 -6.85 14.11 -5.38
C GLU A 163 -5.99 13.43 -6.46
N ASP A 164 -4.76 13.02 -6.10
CA ASP A 164 -3.85 12.35 -7.03
C ASP A 164 -4.36 10.94 -7.40
N ALA A 165 -4.88 10.19 -6.42
CA ALA A 165 -5.45 8.88 -6.66
C ALA A 165 -6.62 8.93 -7.65
N TYR A 166 -7.53 9.89 -7.48
CA TYR A 166 -8.65 10.06 -8.40
C TYR A 166 -8.20 10.59 -9.78
N ALA A 167 -7.21 11.49 -9.82
CA ALA A 167 -6.65 11.96 -11.09
C ALA A 167 -6.00 10.82 -11.88
N ALA A 168 -5.26 9.92 -11.22
CA ALA A 168 -4.68 8.75 -11.86
C ALA A 168 -5.75 7.78 -12.39
N LEU A 169 -6.82 7.57 -11.63
CA LEU A 169 -7.97 6.76 -12.08
C LEU A 169 -8.61 7.34 -13.34
N LEU A 170 -8.81 8.65 -13.38
CA LEU A 170 -9.34 9.34 -14.59
C LEU A 170 -8.35 9.26 -15.76
N TRP A 171 -7.05 9.34 -15.51
CA TRP A 171 -6.05 9.17 -16.55
C TRP A 171 -6.14 7.76 -17.17
N VAL A 172 -6.23 6.71 -16.36
CA VAL A 172 -6.41 5.32 -16.84
C VAL A 172 -7.68 5.23 -17.70
N GLN A 173 -8.80 5.75 -17.23
CA GLN A 173 -10.06 5.80 -17.97
C GLN A 173 -9.90 6.43 -19.35
N ASN A 174 -9.15 7.52 -19.45
CA ASN A 174 -8.96 8.26 -20.71
C ASN A 174 -7.91 7.63 -21.65
N HIS A 175 -7.06 6.73 -21.12
CA HIS A 175 -5.97 6.09 -21.86
C HIS A 175 -6.19 4.60 -22.10
N ARG A 176 -7.42 4.10 -22.01
CA ARG A 176 -7.76 2.67 -22.15
C ARG A 176 -7.25 2.06 -23.46
N THR A 177 -7.35 2.76 -24.57
CA THR A 177 -6.86 2.29 -25.87
C THR A 177 -5.35 2.08 -25.85
N SER A 178 -4.57 3.04 -25.35
CA SER A 178 -3.12 2.93 -25.26
C SER A 178 -2.69 1.90 -24.21
N LEU A 179 -3.51 1.67 -23.18
CA LEU A 179 -3.33 0.60 -22.20
C LEU A 179 -3.81 -0.77 -22.70
N ARG A 180 -4.34 -0.87 -23.92
CA ARG A 180 -4.92 -2.11 -24.48
C ARG A 180 -5.96 -2.75 -23.54
N ALA A 181 -6.79 -1.90 -22.93
CA ALA A 181 -7.81 -2.35 -22.00
C ALA A 181 -8.87 -3.19 -22.73
N LYS A 182 -9.28 -4.30 -22.11
CA LYS A 182 -10.30 -5.25 -22.62
C LYS A 182 -11.68 -4.60 -22.67
N SER A 183 -11.99 -3.74 -21.72
CA SER A 183 -13.27 -3.05 -21.60
C SER A 183 -13.13 -1.62 -21.07
N SER A 184 -14.24 -0.98 -20.75
CA SER A 184 -14.27 0.29 -20.00
C SER A 184 -14.10 0.10 -18.49
N ASP A 185 -14.12 -1.13 -18.03
CA ASP A 185 -14.13 -1.50 -16.64
C ASP A 185 -12.73 -1.33 -16.02
N ILE A 186 -12.71 -0.85 -14.82
CA ILE A 186 -11.48 -0.66 -14.06
C ILE A 186 -11.64 -1.36 -12.72
N ILE A 187 -10.61 -2.07 -12.31
CA ILE A 187 -10.46 -2.63 -10.99
C ILE A 187 -9.57 -1.68 -10.19
N VAL A 188 -9.94 -1.37 -8.96
CA VAL A 188 -9.06 -0.64 -8.05
C VAL A 188 -8.57 -1.56 -6.95
N ALA A 189 -7.31 -1.38 -6.56
CA ALA A 189 -6.68 -2.21 -5.54
C ALA A 189 -5.79 -1.37 -4.64
N GLY A 190 -5.56 -1.82 -3.42
CA GLY A 190 -4.58 -1.22 -2.53
C GLY A 190 -4.49 -1.90 -1.17
N ASP A 191 -3.37 -1.68 -0.53
CA ASP A 191 -3.05 -2.23 0.78
C ASP A 191 -3.05 -1.12 1.84
N SER A 192 -3.50 -1.43 3.06
CA SER A 192 -3.48 -0.49 4.18
C SER A 192 -4.22 0.83 3.82
N VAL A 193 -3.54 1.98 3.90
CA VAL A 193 -4.09 3.27 3.43
C VAL A 193 -4.27 3.33 1.91
N GLY A 194 -3.60 2.49 1.14
CA GLY A 194 -3.90 2.30 -0.29
C GLY A 194 -5.26 1.66 -0.51
N GLY A 195 -5.67 0.73 0.36
CA GLY A 195 -7.03 0.20 0.42
C GLY A 195 -8.06 1.27 0.80
N ASN A 196 -7.69 2.22 1.68
CA ASN A 196 -8.49 3.42 1.94
C ASN A 196 -8.67 4.23 0.65
N LEU A 197 -7.59 4.56 -0.06
CA LEU A 197 -7.67 5.32 -1.33
C LEU A 197 -8.51 4.59 -2.38
N ALA A 198 -8.34 3.27 -2.54
CA ALA A 198 -9.12 2.47 -3.48
C ALA A 198 -10.62 2.60 -3.21
N THR A 199 -11.02 2.50 -1.94
CA THR A 199 -12.42 2.65 -1.54
C THR A 199 -12.92 4.09 -1.68
N VAL A 200 -12.11 5.09 -1.32
CA VAL A 200 -12.47 6.51 -1.43
C VAL A 200 -12.68 6.91 -2.90
N VAL A 201 -11.76 6.53 -3.79
CA VAL A 201 -11.92 6.84 -5.23
C VAL A 201 -13.12 6.12 -5.85
N THR A 202 -13.46 4.93 -5.35
CA THR A 202 -14.66 4.19 -5.75
C THR A 202 -15.94 4.96 -5.37
N GLN A 203 -16.00 5.47 -4.15
CA GLN A 203 -17.12 6.31 -3.70
C GLN A 203 -17.22 7.61 -4.51
N ILE A 204 -16.09 8.26 -4.78
CA ILE A 204 -16.05 9.47 -5.63
C ILE A 204 -16.52 9.14 -7.05
N ALA A 205 -16.06 8.05 -7.64
CA ALA A 205 -16.45 7.61 -8.98
C ALA A 205 -17.95 7.36 -9.07
N LYS A 206 -18.53 6.67 -8.08
CA LYS A 206 -19.98 6.47 -7.97
C LYS A 206 -20.72 7.81 -7.93
N LEU A 207 -20.32 8.74 -7.06
CA LEU A 207 -20.95 10.05 -6.93
C LEU A 207 -20.89 10.88 -8.22
N LYS A 208 -19.79 10.74 -8.98
CA LYS A 208 -19.59 11.47 -10.25
C LYS A 208 -20.08 10.70 -11.49
N GLY A 209 -20.55 9.45 -11.30
CA GLY A 209 -20.98 8.57 -12.38
C GLY A 209 -19.88 8.13 -13.33
N LYS A 210 -18.60 8.29 -12.94
CA LYS A 210 -17.42 7.89 -13.73
C LYS A 210 -16.12 7.93 -12.92
N PRO A 211 -15.10 7.07 -13.26
CA PRO A 211 -15.20 5.98 -14.25
C PRO A 211 -16.01 4.79 -13.74
N ASN A 212 -16.28 3.81 -14.58
CA ASN A 212 -16.91 2.56 -14.17
C ASN A 212 -15.87 1.68 -13.46
N ILE A 213 -16.09 1.42 -12.17
CA ILE A 213 -15.28 0.52 -11.36
C ILE A 213 -16.12 -0.72 -11.11
N THR A 214 -15.59 -1.90 -11.48
CA THR A 214 -16.33 -3.17 -11.41
C THR A 214 -15.92 -4.04 -10.24
N ALA A 215 -14.71 -3.83 -9.71
CA ALA A 215 -14.24 -4.51 -8.50
C ALA A 215 -13.28 -3.62 -7.69
N GLN A 216 -13.24 -3.85 -6.39
CA GLN A 216 -12.21 -3.31 -5.50
C GLN A 216 -11.55 -4.43 -4.69
N ILE A 217 -10.22 -4.38 -4.58
CA ILE A 217 -9.38 -5.33 -3.85
C ILE A 217 -8.72 -4.58 -2.71
N LEU A 218 -9.12 -4.88 -1.49
CA LEU A 218 -8.73 -4.19 -0.28
C LEU A 218 -7.92 -5.12 0.61
N LEU A 219 -6.61 -4.86 0.73
CA LEU A 219 -5.68 -5.67 1.50
C LEU A 219 -5.44 -5.00 2.85
N TYR A 220 -5.87 -5.63 3.95
CA TYR A 220 -5.84 -5.11 5.33
C TYR A 220 -6.13 -3.59 5.40
N PRO A 221 -7.29 -3.14 4.86
CA PRO A 221 -7.52 -1.72 4.58
C PRO A 221 -7.74 -0.91 5.85
N ALA A 222 -7.22 0.32 5.85
CA ALA A 222 -7.57 1.33 6.84
C ALA A 222 -8.90 2.00 6.45
N THR A 223 -10.00 1.64 7.08
CA THR A 223 -11.35 2.08 6.66
C THR A 223 -12.00 3.12 7.57
N ASP A 224 -11.47 3.31 8.78
CA ASP A 224 -11.92 4.35 9.72
C ASP A 224 -10.71 5.21 10.16
N ILE A 225 -10.97 6.13 11.09
CA ILE A 225 -9.92 6.93 11.71
C ILE A 225 -8.96 6.05 12.53
N PHE A 226 -7.70 6.47 12.59
CA PHE A 226 -6.63 5.81 13.33
C PHE A 226 -6.46 6.41 14.74
N SER A 227 -7.48 6.97 15.36
CA SER A 227 -7.37 7.65 16.65
C SER A 227 -7.68 6.72 17.81
N ARG A 228 -7.30 7.16 19.02
CA ARG A 228 -7.66 6.49 20.28
C ARG A 228 -9.15 6.22 20.43
N ASP A 229 -9.99 7.09 19.87
CA ASP A 229 -11.44 6.92 19.90
C ASP A 229 -11.91 5.68 19.13
N ALA A 230 -11.07 5.15 18.23
CA ALA A 230 -11.36 3.95 17.44
C ALA A 230 -11.29 2.67 18.28
N SER A 231 -10.50 2.61 19.35
CA SER A 231 -10.34 1.40 20.16
C SER A 231 -11.64 0.96 20.87
N VAL A 232 -12.54 1.88 21.13
CA VAL A 232 -13.88 1.54 21.68
C VAL A 232 -14.74 0.78 20.66
N LEU A 233 -14.50 1.03 19.35
CA LEU A 233 -15.26 0.41 18.25
C LEU A 233 -14.55 -0.83 17.69
N TYR A 234 -13.23 -0.88 17.80
CA TYR A 234 -12.38 -1.89 17.18
C TYR A 234 -11.38 -2.46 18.21
N PRO A 235 -11.75 -3.53 18.93
CA PRO A 235 -10.90 -4.17 19.94
C PRO A 235 -9.50 -4.50 19.47
N SER A 236 -9.31 -4.88 18.19
CA SER A 236 -7.99 -5.16 17.62
C SER A 236 -7.00 -3.99 17.73
N MET A 237 -7.49 -2.75 17.84
CA MET A 237 -6.65 -1.56 18.05
C MET A 237 -5.92 -1.58 19.40
N ASP A 238 -6.47 -2.23 20.42
CA ASP A 238 -5.83 -2.40 21.72
C ASP A 238 -5.19 -3.79 21.86
N GLU A 239 -5.79 -4.82 21.28
CA GLU A 239 -5.29 -6.19 21.28
C GLU A 239 -3.91 -6.32 20.62
N PHE A 240 -3.68 -5.58 19.51
CA PHE A 240 -2.43 -5.57 18.74
C PHE A 240 -1.74 -4.21 18.75
N ALA A 241 -1.88 -3.48 19.86
CA ALA A 241 -1.37 -2.11 20.01
C ALA A 241 0.16 -2.02 19.94
N GLU A 242 0.86 -3.07 20.34
CA GLU A 242 2.32 -3.10 20.52
C GLU A 242 2.92 -4.38 19.92
N ASP A 243 4.25 -4.41 19.80
CA ASP A 243 5.06 -5.59 19.44
C ASP A 243 4.89 -6.16 18.04
N TYR A 244 3.94 -5.67 17.24
CA TYR A 244 3.80 -6.03 15.83
C TYR A 244 4.40 -4.95 14.90
N VAL A 245 4.27 -5.13 13.58
CA VAL A 245 4.79 -4.18 12.57
C VAL A 245 4.11 -2.82 12.70
N LEU A 246 2.77 -2.85 12.77
CA LEU A 246 1.93 -1.67 12.95
C LEU A 246 1.50 -1.58 14.40
N THR A 247 1.72 -0.43 15.02
CA THR A 247 1.36 -0.20 16.42
C THR A 247 0.36 0.94 16.53
N LYS A 248 -0.38 0.98 17.64
CA LYS A 248 -1.32 2.09 17.93
C LYS A 248 -0.61 3.44 17.96
N GLU A 249 0.62 3.49 18.49
CA GLU A 249 1.45 4.70 18.50
C GLU A 249 1.79 5.15 17.07
N SER A 250 2.22 4.22 16.22
CA SER A 250 2.54 4.53 14.83
C SER A 250 1.32 5.00 14.04
N LEU A 251 0.16 4.39 14.25
CA LEU A 251 -1.11 4.82 13.65
C LEU A 251 -1.47 6.24 14.04
N ASP A 252 -1.37 6.60 15.32
CA ASP A 252 -1.62 7.97 15.79
C ASP A 252 -0.68 8.99 15.11
N LYS A 253 0.60 8.64 14.93
CA LYS A 253 1.58 9.51 14.27
C LYS A 253 1.30 9.67 12.78
N PHE A 254 1.04 8.57 12.07
CA PHE A 254 0.64 8.61 10.66
C PHE A 254 -0.60 9.49 10.46
N PHE A 255 -1.61 9.28 11.28
CA PHE A 255 -2.85 10.03 11.19
C PHE A 255 -2.63 11.53 11.42
N LYS A 256 -1.88 11.92 12.46
CA LYS A 256 -1.52 13.32 12.74
C LYS A 256 -0.79 13.98 11.57
N LEU A 257 0.15 13.26 10.95
CA LEU A 257 0.88 13.78 9.79
C LEU A 257 -0.05 13.92 8.56
N TYR A 258 -0.97 12.97 8.36
CA TYR A 258 -1.89 12.97 7.23
C TYR A 258 -2.94 14.07 7.29
N ILE A 259 -3.60 14.26 8.45
CA ILE A 259 -4.69 15.24 8.60
C ILE A 259 -4.24 16.59 9.14
N ALA A 260 -2.94 16.85 9.27
CA ALA A 260 -2.31 17.96 10.00
C ALA A 260 -3.10 19.28 10.00
N ASN A 261 -3.64 19.70 8.84
CA ASN A 261 -4.37 20.95 8.66
C ASN A 261 -5.90 20.75 8.51
N ALA A 262 -6.40 19.55 8.74
CA ALA A 262 -7.79 19.16 8.52
C ALA A 262 -8.34 18.27 9.65
N SER A 263 -7.95 18.54 10.90
CA SER A 263 -8.31 17.73 12.06
C SER A 263 -9.83 17.70 12.32
N ASP A 264 -10.56 18.73 11.90
CA ASP A 264 -12.02 18.82 11.90
C ASP A 264 -12.67 17.85 10.90
N ARG A 265 -11.92 17.37 9.89
CA ARG A 265 -12.36 16.44 8.87
C ARG A 265 -12.06 14.96 9.16
N LYS A 266 -11.66 14.63 10.38
CA LYS A 266 -11.29 13.24 10.74
C LYS A 266 -12.40 12.22 10.50
N TYR A 267 -13.66 12.63 10.50
CA TYR A 267 -14.83 11.80 10.21
C TYR A 267 -15.39 11.95 8.79
N ASP A 268 -14.69 12.69 7.93
CA ASP A 268 -15.07 12.83 6.53
C ASP A 268 -14.94 11.46 5.83
N PRO A 269 -15.93 11.02 5.04
CA PRO A 269 -15.83 9.79 4.25
C PRO A 269 -14.60 9.71 3.32
N LEU A 270 -14.01 10.83 2.95
CA LEU A 270 -12.76 10.87 2.20
C LEU A 270 -11.52 10.54 3.05
N VAL A 271 -11.65 10.51 4.37
CA VAL A 271 -10.62 10.09 5.34
C VAL A 271 -10.97 8.73 5.91
N ALA A 272 -12.22 8.55 6.28
CA ALA A 272 -12.78 7.38 6.94
C ALA A 272 -13.95 6.81 6.11
N PRO A 273 -13.68 6.03 5.06
CA PRO A 273 -14.69 5.60 4.09
C PRO A 273 -15.82 4.76 4.68
N ILE A 274 -15.62 4.09 5.79
CA ILE A 274 -16.69 3.40 6.53
C ILE A 274 -17.80 4.35 6.98
N ARG A 275 -17.52 5.66 7.11
CA ARG A 275 -18.46 6.69 7.56
C ARG A 275 -19.38 7.19 6.44
N SER A 276 -19.17 6.72 5.21
CA SER A 276 -20.08 7.01 4.11
C SER A 276 -21.50 6.53 4.45
N LYS A 277 -22.48 7.36 4.09
CA LYS A 277 -23.89 7.06 4.30
C LYS A 277 -24.52 6.26 3.16
N ASP A 278 -23.87 6.24 2.00
CA ASP A 278 -24.37 5.59 0.81
C ASP A 278 -23.30 4.67 0.18
N LEU A 279 -23.41 3.39 0.49
CA LEU A 279 -22.58 2.31 -0.06
C LEU A 279 -23.35 1.44 -1.07
N VAL A 280 -24.64 1.67 -1.28
CA VAL A 280 -25.47 0.89 -2.21
C VAL A 280 -24.93 1.03 -3.64
N GLY A 281 -24.78 -0.08 -4.35
CA GLY A 281 -24.29 -0.09 -5.73
C GLY A 281 -22.79 0.18 -5.90
N LEU A 282 -22.00 0.09 -4.83
CA LEU A 282 -20.55 -0.04 -4.96
C LEU A 282 -20.21 -1.39 -5.62
N PRO A 283 -19.07 -1.50 -6.31
CA PRO A 283 -18.66 -2.70 -7.01
C PRO A 283 -18.41 -3.88 -6.07
N LYS A 284 -18.37 -5.10 -6.62
CA LYS A 284 -17.97 -6.28 -5.87
C LYS A 284 -16.62 -6.06 -5.20
N THR A 285 -16.46 -6.55 -3.97
CA THR A 285 -15.34 -6.19 -3.12
C THR A 285 -14.66 -7.42 -2.52
N PHE A 286 -13.36 -7.54 -2.75
CA PHE A 286 -12.48 -8.46 -2.06
C PHE A 286 -11.84 -7.75 -0.86
N ILE A 287 -11.88 -8.35 0.34
CA ILE A 287 -11.23 -7.83 1.54
C ILE A 287 -10.43 -8.95 2.21
N ALA A 288 -9.10 -8.75 2.29
CA ALA A 288 -8.22 -9.57 3.11
C ALA A 288 -7.89 -8.81 4.41
N THR A 289 -8.02 -9.45 5.57
CA THR A 289 -7.55 -8.92 6.85
C THR A 289 -6.51 -9.85 7.45
N ALA A 290 -5.63 -9.32 8.29
CA ALA A 290 -4.62 -10.08 9.01
C ALA A 290 -5.08 -10.31 10.45
N GLU A 291 -4.75 -11.47 11.03
CA GLU A 291 -5.13 -11.79 12.41
C GLU A 291 -4.48 -10.82 13.40
N PHE A 292 -3.17 -10.61 13.27
CA PHE A 292 -2.37 -9.79 14.19
C PHE A 292 -2.21 -8.35 13.65
N ASP A 293 -3.35 -7.66 13.52
CA ASP A 293 -3.40 -6.33 12.91
C ASP A 293 -4.35 -5.41 13.71
N PRO A 294 -3.89 -4.26 14.20
CA PRO A 294 -4.78 -3.29 14.84
C PRO A 294 -5.91 -2.79 13.92
N LEU A 295 -5.75 -2.87 12.57
CA LEU A 295 -6.78 -2.48 11.61
C LEU A 295 -7.76 -3.62 11.25
N ARG A 296 -7.58 -4.84 11.80
CA ARG A 296 -8.40 -6.03 11.51
C ARG A 296 -9.89 -5.72 11.62
N ASP A 297 -10.32 -5.29 12.78
CA ASP A 297 -11.74 -5.16 13.09
C ASP A 297 -12.43 -4.05 12.28
N GLN A 298 -11.73 -2.95 11.96
CA GLN A 298 -12.30 -1.91 11.09
C GLN A 298 -12.43 -2.38 9.63
N GLY A 299 -11.50 -3.19 9.13
CA GLY A 299 -11.60 -3.82 7.81
C GLY A 299 -12.81 -4.75 7.73
N GLU A 300 -13.00 -5.60 8.75
CA GLU A 300 -14.14 -6.53 8.83
C GLU A 300 -15.48 -5.79 9.05
N ALA A 301 -15.49 -4.73 9.84
CA ALA A 301 -16.68 -3.88 9.99
C ALA A 301 -17.08 -3.21 8.67
N TYR A 302 -16.09 -2.81 7.85
CA TYR A 302 -16.37 -2.28 6.53
C TYR A 302 -16.92 -3.35 5.59
N ALA A 303 -16.37 -4.57 5.60
CA ALA A 303 -16.90 -5.70 4.85
C ALA A 303 -18.38 -5.97 5.21
N LYS A 304 -18.69 -5.98 6.50
CA LYS A 304 -20.07 -6.13 6.98
C LYS A 304 -20.97 -5.00 6.47
N LYS A 305 -20.52 -3.75 6.58
CA LYS A 305 -21.30 -2.59 6.15
C LYS A 305 -21.59 -2.59 4.65
N LEU A 306 -20.65 -3.07 3.82
CA LEU A 306 -20.85 -3.27 2.39
C LEU A 306 -21.90 -4.36 2.12
N LYS A 307 -21.81 -5.51 2.81
CA LYS A 307 -22.81 -6.59 2.71
C LYS A 307 -24.21 -6.11 3.11
N ASP A 308 -24.31 -5.35 4.21
CA ASP A 308 -25.57 -4.78 4.67
C ASP A 308 -26.18 -3.79 3.65
N ALA A 309 -25.33 -3.15 2.83
CA ALA A 309 -25.74 -2.29 1.71
C ALA A 309 -26.02 -3.05 0.40
N GLY A 310 -26.00 -4.38 0.41
CA GLY A 310 -26.28 -5.23 -0.77
C GLY A 310 -25.11 -5.33 -1.75
N VAL A 311 -23.89 -4.97 -1.34
CA VAL A 311 -22.68 -5.17 -2.14
C VAL A 311 -22.22 -6.63 -2.02
N GLU A 312 -21.82 -7.24 -3.13
CA GLU A 312 -21.17 -8.53 -3.14
C GLU A 312 -19.78 -8.41 -2.51
N VAL A 313 -19.51 -9.15 -1.44
CA VAL A 313 -18.26 -9.06 -0.68
C VAL A 313 -17.70 -10.45 -0.38
N PHE A 314 -16.49 -10.70 -0.88
CA PHE A 314 -15.62 -11.76 -0.40
C PHE A 314 -14.72 -11.19 0.69
N ALA A 315 -14.77 -11.72 1.91
CA ALA A 315 -13.94 -11.26 3.01
C ALA A 315 -13.31 -12.45 3.73
N LYS A 316 -11.98 -12.41 3.90
CA LYS A 316 -11.22 -13.46 4.59
C LYS A 316 -10.21 -12.85 5.56
N ARG A 317 -10.18 -13.40 6.80
CA ARG A 317 -9.09 -13.19 7.75
C ARG A 317 -8.03 -14.25 7.52
N PHE A 318 -6.78 -13.82 7.39
CA PHE A 318 -5.62 -14.69 7.30
C PHE A 318 -4.99 -14.84 8.68
N GLU A 319 -4.82 -16.09 9.11
CA GLU A 319 -4.30 -16.43 10.42
C GLU A 319 -2.77 -16.38 10.43
N LYS A 320 -2.19 -16.14 11.62
CA LYS A 320 -0.74 -16.13 11.90
C LYS A 320 0.07 -15.09 11.11
N VAL A 321 -0.58 -14.08 10.55
CA VAL A 321 0.08 -13.00 9.80
C VAL A 321 -0.20 -11.63 10.41
N PRO A 322 0.79 -10.71 10.36
CA PRO A 322 0.64 -9.34 10.82
C PRO A 322 0.17 -8.41 9.70
N HIS A 323 -0.11 -7.15 10.04
CA HIS A 323 -0.29 -6.07 9.06
C HIS A 323 0.87 -6.01 8.06
N GLY A 324 0.57 -5.90 6.78
CA GLY A 324 1.59 -5.83 5.72
C GLY A 324 2.08 -7.19 5.20
N PHE A 325 1.43 -8.29 5.56
CA PHE A 325 1.86 -9.65 5.18
C PHE A 325 2.00 -9.87 3.67
N MET A 326 1.33 -9.08 2.82
CA MET A 326 1.50 -9.17 1.37
C MET A 326 2.92 -8.84 0.86
N THR A 327 3.79 -8.34 1.74
CA THR A 327 5.22 -8.12 1.46
C THR A 327 6.09 -9.28 1.93
N THR A 328 5.50 -10.35 2.48
CA THR A 328 6.18 -11.58 2.90
C THR A 328 6.09 -12.66 1.81
N ASN A 329 6.82 -13.76 2.00
CA ASN A 329 6.70 -14.97 1.19
C ASN A 329 5.97 -16.07 1.98
N SER A 330 4.88 -15.73 2.66
CA SER A 330 4.07 -16.66 3.42
C SER A 330 3.04 -17.38 2.55
N GLU A 331 2.57 -18.56 3.00
CA GLU A 331 1.45 -19.26 2.36
C GLU A 331 0.21 -18.36 2.28
N ALA A 332 -0.06 -17.55 3.31
CA ALA A 332 -1.16 -16.60 3.33
C ALA A 332 -1.06 -15.56 2.20
N THR A 333 0.18 -15.14 1.86
CA THR A 333 0.43 -14.23 0.74
C THR A 333 0.07 -14.88 -0.60
N ASP A 334 0.55 -16.09 -0.84
CA ASP A 334 0.29 -16.81 -2.09
C ASP A 334 -1.21 -17.15 -2.20
N GLU A 335 -1.84 -17.64 -1.14
CA GLU A 335 -3.29 -17.88 -1.10
C GLU A 335 -4.10 -16.60 -1.38
N THR A 336 -3.65 -15.45 -0.87
CA THR A 336 -4.34 -14.18 -1.15
C THR A 336 -4.36 -13.87 -2.64
N TYR A 337 -3.24 -14.07 -3.36
CA TYR A 337 -3.19 -13.84 -4.81
C TYR A 337 -4.07 -14.82 -5.58
N GLU A 338 -4.12 -16.09 -5.19
CA GLU A 338 -4.99 -17.11 -5.78
C GLU A 338 -6.47 -16.71 -5.63
N LEU A 339 -6.88 -16.36 -4.41
CA LEU A 339 -8.26 -15.93 -4.12
C LEU A 339 -8.63 -14.62 -4.84
N ILE A 340 -7.70 -13.71 -5.07
CA ILE A 340 -7.93 -12.50 -5.88
C ILE A 340 -8.23 -12.90 -7.33
N SER A 341 -7.46 -13.85 -7.90
CA SER A 341 -7.69 -14.32 -9.26
C SER A 341 -9.08 -14.97 -9.39
N GLU A 342 -9.41 -15.89 -8.49
CA GLU A 342 -10.71 -16.55 -8.45
C GLU A 342 -11.86 -15.53 -8.34
N PHE A 343 -11.76 -14.57 -7.42
CA PHE A 343 -12.73 -13.50 -7.22
C PHE A 343 -12.96 -12.64 -8.48
N LEU A 344 -11.90 -12.40 -9.25
CA LEU A 344 -12.02 -11.61 -10.49
C LEU A 344 -12.62 -12.41 -11.63
N GLU A 345 -12.47 -13.74 -11.65
CA GLU A 345 -13.04 -14.65 -12.67
C GLU A 345 -14.54 -14.90 -12.45
N GLU A 346 -15.03 -14.83 -11.20
CA GLU A 346 -16.46 -14.94 -10.89
C GLU A 346 -17.24 -13.78 -11.53
N LYS A 347 -18.27 -14.15 -12.35
CA LYS A 347 -19.09 -13.20 -13.13
C LYS A 347 -20.35 -12.82 -12.39
#